data_851cf8dbc341f3ab259002b994bfe98d
#
_entry.id   851cf8dbc341f3ab259002b994bfe98d
#
_cell.length_a   1.000
_cell.length_b   1.000
_cell.length_c   1.000
_cell.angle_alpha   90.00
_cell.angle_beta   90.00
_cell.angle_gamma   90.00
#
_symmetry.space_group_name_H-M   'P 1'
#
loop_
_entity.id
_entity.type
_entity.pdbx_description
1 polymer ?
#
loop_
_entity_poly.entity_id
_entity_poly.type
_entity_poly.pdbx_seq_one_letter_code
_entity_poly.pdbx_strand_id
1 'polypeptide(L)'
;TVEKIFTLAKIKDYDSLAEYCRSFSKMSMELYFTDTGTDYDAKWLSRYSATLASIFDNYVTYDNLTEKADKETRTGSVTGTFTALDMEKFNEKTDSKINSEFKNDYNAQMDYIDSVIGDKEFKSKEFEYTIEFKYVNEQWTLTDKNFLILLTLGYYNK
;
A
#
# COMPACT_ATOMS: atom_id res chain seq x y z
N THR A 1 -4.39 16.55 0.76
CA THR A 1 -4.16 15.58 -0.35
C THR A 1 -3.64 14.26 0.19
N VAL A 2 -2.58 14.24 1.02
CA VAL A 2 -2.10 13.04 1.72
C VAL A 2 -3.17 12.52 2.67
N GLU A 3 -3.80 13.39 3.45
CA GLU A 3 -4.92 13.04 4.34
C GLU A 3 -6.09 12.36 3.61
N LYS A 4 -6.39 12.79 2.37
CA LYS A 4 -7.42 12.15 1.55
C LYS A 4 -7.03 10.73 1.16
N ILE A 5 -5.78 10.48 0.78
CA ILE A 5 -5.27 9.13 0.49
C ILE A 5 -5.46 8.22 1.71
N PHE A 6 -5.05 8.70 2.88
CA PHE A 6 -5.20 7.94 4.13
C PHE A 6 -6.68 7.69 4.48
N THR A 7 -7.55 8.67 4.25
CA THR A 7 -8.99 8.50 4.48
C THR A 7 -9.58 7.43 3.57
N LEU A 8 -9.29 7.49 2.27
CA LEU A 8 -9.80 6.52 1.29
C LEU A 8 -9.31 5.11 1.57
N ALA A 9 -8.04 4.95 1.96
CA ALA A 9 -7.49 3.66 2.34
C ALA A 9 -8.15 3.08 3.60
N LYS A 10 -8.38 3.91 4.62
CA LYS A 10 -9.06 3.49 5.87
C LYS A 10 -10.48 3.01 5.67
N ILE A 11 -11.25 3.65 4.79
CA ILE A 11 -12.62 3.22 4.46
C ILE A 11 -12.66 2.07 3.45
N LYS A 12 -11.49 1.56 3.01
CA LYS A 12 -11.34 0.48 2.03
C LYS A 12 -11.95 0.81 0.65
N ASP A 13 -12.02 2.09 0.32
CA ASP A 13 -12.48 2.57 -0.99
C ASP A 13 -11.32 2.63 -1.98
N TYR A 14 -10.87 1.44 -2.40
CA TYR A 14 -9.72 1.32 -3.31
C TYR A 14 -10.05 1.76 -4.73
N ASP A 15 -11.30 1.69 -5.15
CA ASP A 15 -11.72 2.19 -6.46
C ASP A 15 -11.59 3.72 -6.51
N SER A 16 -12.08 4.42 -5.48
CA SER A 16 -11.89 5.87 -5.35
C SER A 16 -10.44 6.26 -5.13
N LEU A 17 -9.66 5.44 -4.40
CA LEU A 17 -8.23 5.67 -4.22
C LEU A 17 -7.48 5.54 -5.56
N ALA A 18 -7.78 4.52 -6.35
CA ALA A 18 -7.19 4.31 -7.67
C ALA A 18 -7.58 5.41 -8.67
N GLU A 19 -8.83 5.87 -8.64
CA GLU A 19 -9.29 7.00 -9.44
C GLU A 19 -8.61 8.30 -9.03
N TYR A 20 -8.48 8.56 -7.74
CA TYR A 20 -7.76 9.70 -7.20
C TYR A 20 -6.28 9.68 -7.57
N CYS A 21 -5.66 8.51 -7.58
CA CYS A 21 -4.27 8.29 -7.94
C CYS A 21 -4.18 7.78 -9.38
N ARG A 22 -4.20 8.66 -10.36
CA ARG A 22 -4.16 8.29 -11.80
C ARG A 22 -2.98 7.42 -12.21
N SER A 23 -1.92 7.41 -11.45
CA SER A 23 -0.76 6.56 -11.66
C SER A 23 -0.91 5.16 -11.07
N PHE A 24 -1.87 4.96 -10.19
CA PHE A 24 -2.16 3.71 -9.53
C PHE A 24 -3.50 3.18 -10.06
N SER A 25 -3.46 2.49 -11.18
CA SER A 25 -4.67 1.96 -11.79
C SER A 25 -5.07 0.62 -11.16
N LYS A 26 -6.38 0.35 -11.12
CA LYS A 26 -6.94 -0.97 -10.80
C LYS A 26 -6.23 -2.07 -11.61
N MET A 27 -5.88 -1.78 -12.85
CA MET A 27 -5.12 -2.64 -13.75
C MET A 27 -3.70 -2.94 -13.24
N SER A 28 -3.05 -2.06 -12.49
CA SER A 28 -1.74 -2.36 -11.89
C SER A 28 -1.85 -3.34 -10.73
N MET A 29 -2.94 -3.29 -9.98
CA MET A 29 -3.24 -4.29 -8.96
C MET A 29 -3.65 -5.61 -9.63
N GLU A 30 -4.48 -5.57 -10.65
CA GLU A 30 -4.87 -6.75 -11.43
C GLU A 30 -3.66 -7.39 -12.12
N LEU A 31 -2.71 -6.60 -12.68
CA LEU A 31 -1.48 -7.12 -13.29
C LEU A 31 -0.53 -7.75 -12.29
N TYR A 32 -0.39 -7.19 -11.10
CA TYR A 32 0.41 -7.79 -10.03
C TYR A 32 -0.09 -9.20 -9.71
N PHE A 33 -1.38 -9.44 -9.85
CA PHE A 33 -2.02 -10.72 -9.58
C PHE A 33 -2.04 -11.65 -10.80
N THR A 34 -2.23 -11.15 -12.02
CA THR A 34 -2.17 -11.94 -13.26
C THR A 34 -0.78 -12.53 -13.51
N ASP A 35 0.26 -11.84 -13.09
CA ASP A 35 1.63 -12.34 -13.22
C ASP A 35 1.90 -13.58 -12.34
N THR A 36 1.06 -13.82 -11.34
CA THR A 36 1.11 -15.04 -10.51
C THR A 36 0.32 -16.23 -11.08
N GLY A 37 -0.36 -16.07 -12.22
CA GLY A 37 -1.12 -17.14 -12.90
C GLY A 37 -2.37 -17.60 -12.13
N THR A 38 -2.89 -16.79 -11.23
CA THR A 38 -4.06 -17.12 -10.41
C THR A 38 -5.34 -16.60 -11.08
N ASP A 39 -6.34 -17.44 -11.25
CA ASP A 39 -7.70 -17.02 -11.62
C ASP A 39 -8.32 -16.21 -10.49
N TYR A 40 -8.61 -14.94 -10.75
CA TYR A 40 -9.19 -14.02 -9.77
C TYR A 40 -10.69 -14.10 -9.77
N ASP A 41 -11.22 -14.64 -8.69
CA ASP A 41 -12.62 -14.37 -8.39
C ASP A 41 -12.77 -13.10 -7.52
N ALA A 42 -13.95 -12.51 -7.53
CA ALA A 42 -14.27 -11.31 -6.74
C ALA A 42 -14.08 -11.53 -5.22
N LYS A 43 -14.19 -12.77 -4.77
CA LYS A 43 -14.01 -13.16 -3.38
C LYS A 43 -12.55 -13.03 -2.95
N TRP A 44 -11.63 -13.43 -3.80
CA TRP A 44 -10.20 -13.33 -3.53
C TRP A 44 -9.73 -11.87 -3.51
N LEU A 45 -10.17 -11.06 -4.48
CA LEU A 45 -9.90 -9.61 -4.51
C LEU A 45 -10.42 -8.92 -3.25
N SER A 46 -11.63 -9.27 -2.79
CA SER A 46 -12.20 -8.73 -1.56
C SER A 46 -11.36 -9.08 -0.33
N ARG A 47 -10.90 -10.32 -0.25
CA ARG A 47 -10.05 -10.79 0.85
C ARG A 47 -8.70 -10.09 0.86
N TYR A 48 -8.06 -9.99 -0.28
CA TYR A 48 -6.78 -9.30 -0.40
C TYR A 48 -6.90 -7.80 -0.03
N SER A 49 -7.96 -7.14 -0.47
CA SER A 49 -8.23 -5.75 -0.10
C SER A 49 -8.40 -5.60 1.42
N ALA A 50 -9.00 -6.58 2.09
CA ALA A 50 -9.13 -6.59 3.55
C ALA A 50 -7.75 -6.74 4.23
N THR A 51 -6.88 -7.59 3.71
CA THR A 51 -5.50 -7.75 4.22
C THR A 51 -4.69 -6.46 4.05
N LEU A 52 -4.77 -5.81 2.88
CA LEU A 52 -4.11 -4.52 2.66
C LEU A 52 -4.63 -3.44 3.62
N ALA A 53 -5.93 -3.40 3.87
CA ALA A 53 -6.50 -2.48 4.83
C ALA A 53 -6.00 -2.75 6.26
N SER A 54 -5.84 -4.02 6.63
CA SER A 54 -5.29 -4.41 7.93
C SER A 54 -3.82 -3.99 8.07
N ILE A 55 -3.01 -4.15 7.02
CA ILE A 55 -1.63 -3.64 6.99
C ILE A 55 -1.63 -2.12 7.19
N PHE A 56 -2.44 -1.41 6.43
CA PHE A 56 -2.53 0.04 6.51
C PHE A 56 -2.95 0.50 7.92
N ASP A 57 -4.00 -0.07 8.47
CA ASP A 57 -4.54 0.33 9.77
C ASP A 57 -3.58 0.02 10.94
N ASN A 58 -2.79 -1.04 10.84
CA ASN A 58 -1.92 -1.46 11.92
C ASN A 58 -0.49 -0.87 11.86
N TYR A 59 0.00 -0.54 10.67
CA TYR A 59 1.42 -0.21 10.48
C TYR A 59 1.68 1.15 9.86
N VAL A 60 0.67 1.79 9.24
CA VAL A 60 0.89 3.02 8.48
C VAL A 60 0.45 4.24 9.26
N THR A 61 1.40 5.16 9.46
CA THR A 61 1.16 6.48 10.03
C THR A 61 1.94 7.53 9.25
N TYR A 62 1.64 8.79 9.48
CA TYR A 62 2.40 9.91 8.94
C TYR A 62 2.51 11.04 9.97
N ASP A 63 3.59 11.80 9.87
CA ASP A 63 3.84 12.97 10.69
C ASP A 63 4.73 14.00 9.95
N ASN A 64 4.86 15.18 10.51
CA ASN A 64 5.77 16.25 10.05
C ASN A 64 5.60 16.64 8.58
N LEU A 65 4.35 16.72 8.09
CA LEU A 65 4.08 17.02 6.68
C LEU A 65 4.46 18.47 6.35
N THR A 66 5.25 18.61 5.29
CA THR A 66 5.60 19.90 4.68
C THR A 66 5.20 19.91 3.22
N GLU A 67 4.39 20.87 2.83
CA GLU A 67 3.86 21.02 1.48
C GLU A 67 4.61 22.11 0.70
N LYS A 68 4.90 21.85 -0.57
CA LYS A 68 5.43 22.81 -1.55
C LYS A 68 4.59 22.73 -2.81
N ALA A 69 4.30 23.88 -3.42
CA ALA A 69 3.59 23.94 -4.69
C ALA A 69 4.23 25.01 -5.59
N ASP A 70 4.43 24.64 -6.83
CA ASP A 70 4.86 25.53 -7.90
C ASP A 70 3.70 25.75 -8.86
N LYS A 71 3.22 27.01 -8.93
CA LYS A 71 2.07 27.39 -9.76
C LYS A 71 2.43 27.44 -11.25
N GLU A 72 3.67 27.74 -11.60
CA GLU A 72 4.11 27.85 -12.99
C GLU A 72 4.21 26.47 -13.63
N THR A 73 4.84 25.52 -12.96
CA THR A 73 4.99 24.14 -13.42
C THR A 73 3.77 23.28 -13.14
N ARG A 74 2.83 23.74 -12.32
CA ARG A 74 1.69 22.96 -11.81
C ARG A 74 2.11 21.66 -11.15
N THR A 75 3.24 21.70 -10.45
CA THR A 75 3.74 20.57 -9.68
C THR A 75 3.73 20.89 -8.20
N GLY A 76 3.71 19.87 -7.38
CA GLY A 76 3.80 20.01 -5.93
C GLY A 76 4.40 18.77 -5.30
N SER A 77 4.86 18.93 -4.08
CA SER A 77 5.37 17.84 -3.28
C SER A 77 4.92 17.95 -1.84
N VAL A 78 4.82 16.80 -1.18
CA VAL A 78 4.62 16.69 0.27
C VAL A 78 5.73 15.84 0.83
N THR A 79 6.56 16.41 1.67
CA THR A 79 7.61 15.70 2.41
C THR A 79 7.14 15.44 3.83
N GLY A 80 7.38 14.25 4.35
CA GLY A 80 7.00 13.90 5.71
C GLY A 80 7.69 12.63 6.20
N THR A 81 7.45 12.32 7.46
CA THR A 81 7.85 11.08 8.09
C THR A 81 6.69 10.10 8.03
N PHE A 82 6.93 8.92 7.51
CA PHE A 82 5.93 7.87 7.34
C PHE A 82 6.39 6.60 8.04
N THR A 83 5.41 5.79 8.46
CA THR A 83 5.69 4.41 8.87
C THR A 83 4.98 3.45 7.95
N ALA A 84 5.56 2.26 7.74
CA ALA A 84 4.96 1.16 7.01
C ALA A 84 5.42 -0.18 7.59
N LEU A 85 4.77 -1.29 7.18
CA LEU A 85 5.19 -2.63 7.56
C LEU A 85 6.65 -2.87 7.13
N ASP A 86 7.48 -3.38 8.05
CA ASP A 86 8.84 -3.82 7.73
C ASP A 86 8.78 -5.16 6.97
N MET A 87 8.85 -5.09 5.64
CA MET A 87 8.71 -6.25 4.78
C MET A 87 9.88 -7.23 4.89
N GLU A 88 11.08 -6.78 5.24
CA GLU A 88 12.20 -7.69 5.44
C GLU A 88 11.90 -8.64 6.60
N LYS A 89 11.54 -8.08 7.74
CA LYS A 89 11.20 -8.88 8.93
C LYS A 89 9.93 -9.70 8.75
N PHE A 90 8.95 -9.14 8.02
CA PHE A 90 7.74 -9.88 7.69
C PHE A 90 8.05 -11.11 6.86
N ASN A 91 8.85 -10.97 5.79
CA ASN A 91 9.25 -12.08 4.93
C ASN A 91 10.13 -13.08 5.68
N GLU A 92 11.10 -12.64 6.47
CA GLU A 92 11.91 -13.54 7.32
C GLU A 92 11.04 -14.47 8.18
N LYS A 93 9.93 -13.97 8.70
CA LYS A 93 9.00 -14.75 9.51
C LYS A 93 8.08 -15.64 8.69
N THR A 94 7.62 -15.17 7.54
CA THR A 94 6.53 -15.81 6.80
C THR A 94 7.00 -16.75 5.68
N ASP A 95 8.10 -16.44 5.00
CA ASP A 95 8.53 -17.12 3.77
C ASP A 95 8.75 -18.61 3.97
N SER A 96 9.40 -19.00 5.05
CA SER A 96 9.67 -20.41 5.31
C SER A 96 8.38 -21.21 5.42
N LYS A 97 7.39 -20.70 6.15
CA LYS A 97 6.13 -21.37 6.40
C LYS A 97 5.22 -21.36 5.17
N ILE A 98 5.15 -20.22 4.47
CA ILE A 98 4.40 -20.11 3.21
C ILE A 98 4.94 -21.09 2.18
N ASN A 99 6.26 -21.16 2.02
CA ASN A 99 6.89 -22.00 1.00
C ASN A 99 6.93 -23.51 1.35
N SER A 100 6.82 -23.87 2.61
CA SER A 100 6.85 -25.28 3.04
C SER A 100 5.44 -25.85 3.31
N GLU A 101 4.67 -25.21 4.20
CA GLU A 101 3.41 -25.76 4.68
C GLU A 101 2.22 -25.37 3.77
N PHE A 102 2.24 -24.16 3.21
CA PHE A 102 1.10 -23.59 2.48
C PHE A 102 1.34 -23.38 0.99
N LYS A 103 2.39 -23.98 0.43
CA LYS A 103 2.90 -23.74 -0.94
C LYS A 103 1.83 -23.73 -2.04
N ASN A 104 0.79 -24.52 -1.90
CA ASN A 104 -0.29 -24.68 -2.91
C ASN A 104 -1.67 -24.32 -2.35
N ASP A 105 -1.75 -23.73 -1.17
CA ASP A 105 -3.02 -23.36 -0.53
C ASP A 105 -3.05 -21.85 -0.23
N TYR A 106 -3.53 -21.07 -1.21
CA TYR A 106 -3.63 -19.61 -1.09
C TYR A 106 -4.52 -19.14 0.06
N ASN A 107 -5.56 -19.90 0.39
CA ASN A 107 -6.42 -19.53 1.52
C ASN A 107 -5.66 -19.69 2.84
N ALA A 108 -4.96 -20.79 3.02
CA ALA A 108 -4.12 -21.00 4.19
C ALA A 108 -2.97 -19.99 4.28
N GLN A 109 -2.36 -19.61 3.14
CA GLN A 109 -1.37 -18.53 3.10
C GLN A 109 -1.95 -17.21 3.60
N MET A 110 -3.12 -16.81 3.10
CA MET A 110 -3.77 -15.57 3.50
C MET A 110 -4.22 -15.59 4.97
N ASP A 111 -4.74 -16.73 5.46
CA ASP A 111 -5.09 -16.90 6.88
C ASP A 111 -3.86 -16.72 7.78
N TYR A 112 -2.73 -17.28 7.36
CA TYR A 112 -1.48 -17.14 8.09
C TYR A 112 -0.96 -15.69 8.05
N ILE A 113 -0.96 -15.04 6.88
CA ILE A 113 -0.57 -13.64 6.71
C ILE A 113 -1.43 -12.74 7.61
N ASP A 114 -2.75 -12.91 7.58
CA ASP A 114 -3.68 -12.14 8.39
C ASP A 114 -3.42 -12.33 9.89
N SER A 115 -3.11 -13.56 10.34
CA SER A 115 -2.75 -13.82 11.73
C SER A 115 -1.47 -13.10 12.14
N VAL A 116 -0.45 -13.15 11.30
CA VAL A 116 0.85 -12.50 11.56
C VAL A 116 0.71 -10.97 11.60
N ILE A 117 -0.10 -10.38 10.71
CA ILE A 117 -0.39 -8.94 10.72
C ILE A 117 -1.16 -8.57 11.99
N GLY A 118 -2.14 -9.37 12.37
CA GLY A 118 -2.99 -9.12 13.54
C GLY A 118 -2.26 -9.22 14.88
N ASP A 119 -1.25 -10.05 14.98
CA ASP A 119 -0.46 -10.25 16.21
C ASP A 119 0.35 -9.01 16.62
N LYS A 120 0.51 -8.03 15.73
CA LYS A 120 1.25 -6.77 15.96
C LYS A 120 2.67 -6.98 16.50
N GLU A 121 3.26 -8.14 16.25
CA GLU A 121 4.62 -8.46 16.68
C GLU A 121 5.68 -7.64 15.91
N PHE A 122 5.33 -7.16 14.72
CA PHE A 122 6.21 -6.34 13.90
C PHE A 122 6.07 -4.88 14.32
N LYS A 123 7.22 -4.21 14.37
CA LYS A 123 7.25 -2.76 14.45
C LYS A 123 7.14 -2.19 13.05
N SER A 124 6.42 -1.08 12.94
CA SER A 124 6.47 -0.28 11.72
C SER A 124 7.89 0.26 11.52
N LYS A 125 8.32 0.31 10.27
CA LYS A 125 9.57 0.97 9.90
C LYS A 125 9.27 2.42 9.56
N GLU A 126 10.04 3.33 10.16
CA GLU A 126 9.97 4.76 9.91
C GLU A 126 10.93 5.13 8.76
N PHE A 127 10.47 6.04 7.89
CA PHE A 127 11.25 6.59 6.79
C PHE A 127 10.75 7.98 6.41
N GLU A 128 11.66 8.82 5.91
CA GLU A 128 11.31 10.08 5.26
C GLU A 128 11.01 9.85 3.80
N TYR A 129 9.97 10.52 3.30
CA TYR A 129 9.57 10.41 1.90
C TYR A 129 9.04 11.71 1.36
N THR A 130 9.32 11.99 0.09
CA THR A 130 8.76 13.12 -0.66
C THR A 130 7.84 12.60 -1.74
N ILE A 131 6.57 12.94 -1.62
CA ILE A 131 5.51 12.49 -2.52
C ILE A 131 5.32 13.56 -3.59
N GLU A 132 5.32 13.15 -4.85
CA GLU A 132 5.15 14.05 -6.00
C GLU A 132 3.70 14.10 -6.47
N PHE A 133 3.24 15.30 -6.79
CA PHE A 133 1.90 15.60 -7.30
C PHE A 133 1.96 16.48 -8.54
N LYS A 134 0.93 16.35 -9.39
CA LYS A 134 0.65 17.28 -10.49
C LYS A 134 -0.74 17.87 -10.36
N TYR A 135 -0.87 19.13 -10.72
CA TYR A 135 -2.18 19.79 -10.79
C TYR A 135 -2.80 19.59 -12.18
N VAL A 136 -3.82 18.75 -12.23
CA VAL A 136 -4.48 18.35 -13.49
C VAL A 136 -5.99 18.40 -13.29
N ASN A 137 -6.72 19.01 -14.24
CA ASN A 137 -8.17 19.13 -14.17
C ASN A 137 -8.66 19.69 -12.83
N GLU A 138 -8.06 20.82 -12.43
CA GLU A 138 -8.41 21.56 -11.20
C GLU A 138 -8.20 20.81 -9.89
N GLN A 139 -7.42 19.73 -9.89
CA GLN A 139 -7.08 18.98 -8.68
C GLN A 139 -5.63 18.53 -8.64
N TRP A 140 -5.09 18.40 -7.43
CA TRP A 140 -3.80 17.78 -7.19
C TRP A 140 -3.92 16.27 -7.32
N THR A 141 -3.15 15.69 -8.22
CA THR A 141 -3.14 14.25 -8.52
C THR A 141 -1.78 13.66 -8.14
N LEU A 142 -1.81 12.55 -7.41
CA LEU A 142 -0.60 11.79 -7.08
C LEU A 142 0.02 11.22 -8.35
N THR A 143 1.33 11.44 -8.52
CA THR A 143 2.11 10.88 -9.64
C THR A 143 3.07 9.77 -9.21
N ASP A 144 3.30 9.65 -7.92
CA ASP A 144 4.24 8.71 -7.34
C ASP A 144 3.55 7.38 -7.00
N LYS A 145 3.72 6.38 -7.87
CA LYS A 145 3.20 5.02 -7.66
C LYS A 145 3.86 4.31 -6.48
N ASN A 146 5.14 4.57 -6.27
CA ASN A 146 5.93 3.86 -5.28
C ASN A 146 5.43 4.17 -3.87
N PHE A 147 4.95 5.39 -3.64
CA PHE A 147 4.41 5.78 -2.34
C PHE A 147 3.27 4.87 -1.88
N LEU A 148 2.30 4.59 -2.76
CA LEU A 148 1.18 3.71 -2.41
C LEU A 148 1.63 2.26 -2.20
N ILE A 149 2.58 1.79 -3.01
CA ILE A 149 3.17 0.46 -2.84
C ILE A 149 3.85 0.34 -1.48
N LEU A 150 4.64 1.35 -1.09
CA LEU A 150 5.29 1.39 0.21
C LEU A 150 4.29 1.34 1.37
N LEU A 151 3.18 2.04 1.26
CA LEU A 151 2.16 2.06 2.31
C LEU A 151 1.34 0.77 2.38
N THR A 152 1.05 0.12 1.27
CA THR A 152 0.15 -1.04 1.20
C THR A 152 0.88 -2.38 1.25
N LEU A 153 2.06 -2.47 0.65
CA LEU A 153 2.87 -3.70 0.59
C LEU A 153 4.07 -3.67 1.53
N GLY A 154 4.29 -2.55 2.22
CA GLY A 154 5.37 -2.38 3.18
C GLY A 154 6.68 -1.88 2.59
N TYR A 155 7.60 -1.55 3.46
CA TYR A 155 8.86 -0.92 3.13
C TYR A 155 9.99 -1.95 3.01
N TYR A 156 10.68 -1.91 1.85
CA TYR A 156 11.95 -2.60 1.64
C TYR A 156 13.11 -1.61 1.72
N ASN A 157 14.14 -1.94 2.48
CA ASN A 157 15.45 -1.31 2.31
C ASN A 157 16.04 -1.79 0.98
N LYS A 158 16.19 -0.89 0.03
CA LYS A 158 17.07 -1.13 -1.11
C LYS A 158 18.48 -0.73 -0.78
#